data_9c93b2ce52932f6d0e577f27f75ed8e8
#
_entry.id   9c93b2ce52932f6d0e577f27f75ed8e8
#
_cell.length_a   1.000
_cell.length_b   1.000
_cell.length_c   1.000
_cell.angle_alpha   90.00
_cell.angle_beta   90.00
_cell.angle_gamma   90.00
#
_symmetry.space_group_name_H-M   'P 1'
#
loop_
_entity.id
_entity.type
_entity.pdbx_description
1 polymer ?
#
loop_
_entity_poly.entity_id
_entity_poly.type
_entity_poly.pdbx_seq_one_letter_code
_entity_poly.pdbx_strand_id
1 'polypeptide(L)'
;ETATRAKRYLIDYFYDPEFGGVYWELDCQGKPLDTKKQIYALGFAIYGLSEYARATGDEEALKYAKCLFDSIEKYSFDIEKNGYLEALTRDWQPIADMRLSDKDENEKKTMNTHLHILEPYTNLYRVWKDERLKAQIRNLVNLFLDKILDAETCHLNLFFEDDWTNKYRIVSYGHDIEASWLIHEAALVLEEEDLLKKVEALIVKIAEAADEGLNPDGSMIYENFIDKQKVDRELHWWVQAENVVGHVNLYQHFGDRKALEKALLCWDFIREKLVDKEKGEWHWSLYADGTVNTKDDKAGFWKCPYHNGRMCMEILERFCR
;
A
#
# COMPACT_ATOMS: atom_id res chain seq x y z
N GLU A 1 20.91 -9.93 -9.74
CA GLU A 1 21.62 -10.56 -8.61
C GLU A 1 20.95 -10.21 -7.27
N THR A 2 20.79 -8.93 -6.89
CA THR A 2 20.15 -8.52 -5.63
C THR A 2 18.70 -8.98 -5.51
N ALA A 3 17.89 -8.78 -6.55
CA ALA A 3 16.50 -9.25 -6.57
C ALA A 3 16.40 -10.78 -6.47
N THR A 4 17.32 -11.53 -7.12
CA THR A 4 17.39 -13.00 -7.02
C THR A 4 17.69 -13.44 -5.59
N ARG A 5 18.60 -12.75 -4.91
CA ARG A 5 18.89 -13.01 -3.50
C ARG A 5 17.66 -12.74 -2.62
N ALA A 6 16.97 -11.63 -2.83
CA ALA A 6 15.76 -11.30 -2.08
C ALA A 6 14.64 -12.35 -2.30
N LYS A 7 14.40 -12.74 -3.55
CA LYS A 7 13.46 -13.83 -3.89
C LYS A 7 13.82 -15.14 -3.17
N ARG A 8 15.10 -15.52 -3.19
CA ARG A 8 15.56 -16.71 -2.49
C ARG A 8 15.35 -16.62 -0.99
N TYR A 9 15.72 -15.49 -0.38
CA TYR A 9 15.56 -15.31 1.06
C TYR A 9 14.08 -15.37 1.48
N LEU A 10 13.18 -14.80 0.69
CA LEU A 10 11.75 -14.89 0.92
C LEU A 10 11.25 -16.33 0.91
N ILE A 11 11.65 -17.11 -0.11
CA ILE A 11 11.20 -18.49 -0.26
C ILE A 11 11.85 -19.42 0.78
N ASP A 12 13.14 -19.27 1.04
CA ASP A 12 13.91 -20.21 1.87
C ASP A 12 13.70 -19.97 3.37
N TYR A 13 13.33 -18.72 3.79
CA TYR A 13 13.24 -18.37 5.21
C TYR A 13 11.88 -17.82 5.64
N PHE A 14 11.24 -16.93 4.85
CA PHE A 14 9.95 -16.37 5.24
C PHE A 14 8.77 -17.28 4.91
N TYR A 15 8.83 -18.06 3.84
CA TYR A 15 7.73 -18.96 3.49
C TYR A 15 7.63 -20.11 4.52
N ASP A 16 6.41 -20.31 5.06
CA ASP A 16 6.16 -21.40 6.02
C ASP A 16 5.91 -22.72 5.27
N PRO A 17 6.84 -23.68 5.30
CA PRO A 17 6.71 -24.92 4.54
C PRO A 17 5.66 -25.89 5.12
N GLU A 18 5.21 -25.66 6.36
CA GLU A 18 4.25 -26.54 7.04
C GLU A 18 2.81 -26.09 6.81
N PHE A 19 2.54 -24.79 7.01
CA PHE A 19 1.18 -24.23 6.91
C PHE A 19 0.95 -23.36 5.68
N GLY A 20 2.00 -23.05 4.92
CA GLY A 20 1.92 -22.05 3.85
C GLY A 20 1.87 -20.61 4.39
N GLY A 21 1.76 -19.63 3.47
CA GLY A 21 1.88 -18.23 3.84
C GLY A 21 3.33 -17.84 4.18
N VAL A 22 3.52 -16.65 4.77
CA VAL A 22 4.82 -16.18 5.23
C VAL A 22 4.77 -15.87 6.72
N TYR A 23 5.91 -15.97 7.40
CA TYR A 23 6.09 -15.48 8.76
C TYR A 23 6.11 -13.95 8.76
N TRP A 24 5.61 -13.35 9.84
CA TRP A 24 5.64 -11.90 10.01
C TRP A 24 7.05 -11.37 10.26
N GLU A 25 7.81 -12.03 11.12
CA GLU A 25 9.15 -11.60 11.52
C GLU A 25 10.12 -12.77 11.68
N LEU A 26 11.37 -12.53 11.27
CA LEU A 26 12.50 -13.43 11.47
C LEU A 26 13.59 -12.73 12.29
N ASP A 27 14.38 -13.52 13.01
CA ASP A 27 15.62 -13.03 13.61
C ASP A 27 16.74 -12.81 12.56
N CYS A 28 17.85 -12.25 12.99
CA CYS A 28 19.00 -12.00 12.12
C CYS A 28 19.67 -13.29 11.57
N GLN A 29 19.28 -14.46 12.05
CA GLN A 29 19.74 -15.77 11.58
C GLN A 29 18.71 -16.45 10.65
N GLY A 30 17.58 -15.79 10.38
CA GLY A 30 16.50 -16.32 9.56
C GLY A 30 15.55 -17.28 10.28
N LYS A 31 15.55 -17.30 11.62
CA LYS A 31 14.59 -18.10 12.41
C LYS A 31 13.33 -17.31 12.67
N PRO A 32 12.14 -17.93 12.56
CA PRO A 32 10.88 -17.25 12.87
C PRO A 32 10.83 -16.71 14.30
N LEU A 33 10.55 -15.39 14.43
CA LEU A 33 10.30 -14.70 15.70
C LEU A 33 8.80 -14.53 15.92
N ASP A 34 8.11 -13.90 14.98
CA ASP A 34 6.66 -13.82 14.97
C ASP A 34 6.12 -14.61 13.77
N THR A 35 5.34 -15.63 14.08
CA THR A 35 4.83 -16.57 13.08
C THR A 35 3.40 -16.30 12.63
N LYS A 36 2.75 -15.24 13.15
CA LYS A 36 1.39 -14.87 12.74
C LYS A 36 1.32 -14.68 11.22
N LYS A 37 0.19 -14.98 10.64
CA LYS A 37 -0.11 -14.74 9.23
C LYS A 37 -0.71 -13.35 9.09
N GLN A 38 0.13 -12.34 8.98
CA GLN A 38 -0.30 -10.99 8.67
C GLN A 38 -0.58 -10.91 7.16
N ILE A 39 -1.81 -10.66 6.77
CA ILE A 39 -2.24 -10.73 5.36
C ILE A 39 -1.54 -9.67 4.52
N TYR A 40 -1.29 -8.50 5.09
CA TYR A 40 -0.42 -7.47 4.53
C TYR A 40 0.94 -8.03 4.05
N ALA A 41 1.61 -8.85 4.88
CA ALA A 41 2.91 -9.44 4.51
C ALA A 41 2.77 -10.46 3.37
N LEU A 42 1.69 -11.24 3.34
CA LEU A 42 1.43 -12.15 2.23
C LEU A 42 1.22 -11.35 0.93
N GLY A 43 0.50 -10.22 1.00
CA GLY A 43 0.33 -9.31 -0.12
C GLY A 43 1.67 -8.83 -0.68
N PHE A 44 2.55 -8.29 0.17
CA PHE A 44 3.87 -7.85 -0.27
C PHE A 44 4.76 -8.97 -0.81
N ALA A 45 4.64 -10.18 -0.26
CA ALA A 45 5.33 -11.35 -0.81
C ALA A 45 4.83 -11.69 -2.23
N ILE A 46 3.52 -11.63 -2.47
CA ILE A 46 2.94 -11.77 -3.81
C ILE A 46 3.48 -10.68 -4.74
N TYR A 47 3.53 -9.42 -4.27
CA TYR A 47 3.98 -8.29 -5.07
C TYR A 47 5.42 -8.48 -5.54
N GLY A 48 6.34 -8.72 -4.60
CA GLY A 48 7.75 -8.93 -4.94
C GLY A 48 7.98 -10.15 -5.84
N LEU A 49 7.29 -11.27 -5.59
CA LEU A 49 7.42 -12.48 -6.39
C LEU A 49 6.83 -12.33 -7.80
N SER A 50 5.67 -11.69 -7.92
CA SER A 50 5.03 -11.44 -9.23
C SER A 50 5.82 -10.45 -10.07
N GLU A 51 6.41 -9.41 -9.44
CA GLU A 51 7.28 -8.46 -10.12
C GLU A 51 8.59 -9.13 -10.57
N TYR A 52 9.18 -9.97 -9.73
CA TYR A 52 10.36 -10.75 -10.12
C TYR A 52 10.05 -11.69 -11.29
N ALA A 53 8.90 -12.38 -11.26
CA ALA A 53 8.45 -13.23 -12.37
C ALA A 53 8.21 -12.40 -13.64
N ARG A 54 7.62 -11.21 -13.54
CA ARG A 54 7.39 -10.29 -14.66
C ARG A 54 8.71 -9.88 -15.34
N ALA A 55 9.72 -9.58 -14.52
CA ALA A 55 11.02 -9.11 -15.01
C ALA A 55 11.92 -10.23 -15.57
N THR A 56 11.75 -11.48 -15.11
CA THR A 56 12.71 -12.56 -15.39
C THR A 56 12.12 -13.79 -16.08
N GLY A 57 10.79 -13.95 -16.06
CA GLY A 57 10.11 -15.18 -16.49
C GLY A 57 10.25 -16.33 -15.50
N ASP A 58 10.64 -16.09 -14.23
CA ASP A 58 10.88 -17.14 -13.22
C ASP A 58 9.58 -17.81 -12.80
N GLU A 59 9.41 -19.08 -13.20
CA GLU A 59 8.22 -19.88 -12.90
C GLU A 59 8.11 -20.25 -11.41
N GLU A 60 9.22 -20.37 -10.69
CA GLU A 60 9.22 -20.68 -9.27
C GLU A 60 8.64 -19.49 -8.47
N ALA A 61 9.07 -18.26 -8.77
CA ALA A 61 8.50 -17.08 -8.15
C ALA A 61 7.00 -16.97 -8.41
N LEU A 62 6.57 -17.18 -9.64
CA LEU A 62 5.15 -17.18 -10.00
C LEU A 62 4.36 -18.26 -9.27
N LYS A 63 4.92 -19.46 -9.11
CA LYS A 63 4.30 -20.56 -8.35
C LYS A 63 4.05 -20.15 -6.90
N TYR A 64 5.05 -19.57 -6.21
CA TYR A 64 4.88 -19.16 -4.83
C TYR A 64 3.89 -17.99 -4.70
N ALA A 65 3.89 -17.02 -5.63
CA ALA A 65 2.90 -15.95 -5.65
C ALA A 65 1.46 -16.51 -5.75
N LYS A 66 1.22 -17.51 -6.60
CA LYS A 66 -0.07 -18.19 -6.73
C LYS A 66 -0.45 -18.95 -5.44
N CYS A 67 0.49 -19.65 -4.80
CA CYS A 67 0.24 -20.33 -3.53
C CYS A 67 -0.16 -19.35 -2.43
N LEU A 68 0.45 -18.16 -2.38
CA LEU A 68 0.10 -17.12 -1.42
C LEU A 68 -1.27 -16.52 -1.71
N PHE A 69 -1.61 -16.28 -2.98
CA PHE A 69 -2.95 -15.90 -3.40
C PHE A 69 -3.99 -16.92 -2.91
N ASP A 70 -3.80 -18.20 -3.21
CA ASP A 70 -4.72 -19.26 -2.78
C ASP A 70 -4.84 -19.31 -1.24
N SER A 71 -3.77 -18.99 -0.49
CA SER A 71 -3.81 -18.93 0.97
C SER A 71 -4.64 -17.74 1.48
N ILE A 72 -4.48 -16.55 0.91
CA ILE A 72 -5.28 -15.37 1.26
C ILE A 72 -6.76 -15.64 0.99
N GLU A 73 -7.09 -16.15 -0.20
CA GLU A 73 -8.47 -16.43 -0.60
C GLU A 73 -9.13 -17.51 0.28
N LYS A 74 -8.36 -18.50 0.72
CA LYS A 74 -8.87 -19.60 1.53
C LYS A 74 -9.10 -19.22 3.00
N TYR A 75 -8.22 -18.42 3.58
CA TYR A 75 -8.17 -18.25 5.03
C TYR A 75 -8.54 -16.86 5.52
N SER A 76 -8.29 -15.82 4.71
CA SER A 76 -8.58 -14.43 5.09
C SER A 76 -9.85 -13.89 4.47
N PHE A 77 -10.25 -14.37 3.27
CA PHE A 77 -11.45 -13.87 2.60
C PHE A 77 -12.72 -14.23 3.39
N ASP A 78 -13.44 -13.21 3.81
CA ASP A 78 -14.73 -13.34 4.52
C ASP A 78 -15.88 -13.48 3.50
N ILE A 79 -16.35 -14.72 3.29
CA ILE A 79 -17.40 -15.01 2.31
C ILE A 79 -18.75 -14.41 2.73
N GLU A 80 -19.02 -14.30 4.03
CA GLU A 80 -20.33 -13.86 4.53
C GLU A 80 -20.49 -12.34 4.48
N LYS A 81 -19.42 -11.59 4.87
CA LYS A 81 -19.45 -10.14 5.01
C LYS A 81 -18.61 -9.41 3.98
N ASN A 82 -17.94 -10.15 3.12
CA ASN A 82 -16.98 -9.69 2.12
C ASN A 82 -15.74 -9.01 2.74
N GLY A 83 -14.66 -8.96 1.97
CA GLY A 83 -13.37 -8.38 2.41
C GLY A 83 -12.46 -9.40 3.09
N TYR A 84 -11.38 -8.91 3.69
CA TYR A 84 -10.28 -9.73 4.17
C TYR A 84 -9.97 -9.43 5.63
N LEU A 85 -9.73 -10.49 6.41
CA LEU A 85 -9.28 -10.38 7.81
C LEU A 85 -7.80 -10.00 7.84
N GLU A 86 -7.42 -9.19 8.85
CA GLU A 86 -6.06 -8.63 8.98
C GLU A 86 -4.97 -9.68 9.26
N ALA A 87 -5.25 -10.57 10.21
CA ALA A 87 -4.25 -11.54 10.66
C ALA A 87 -4.89 -12.80 11.24
N LEU A 88 -4.10 -13.87 11.23
CA LEU A 88 -4.44 -15.20 11.75
C LEU A 88 -3.22 -15.76 12.48
N THR A 89 -3.44 -16.82 13.30
CA THR A 89 -2.33 -17.58 13.86
C THR A 89 -1.51 -18.28 12.77
N ARG A 90 -0.35 -18.84 13.11
CA ARG A 90 0.49 -19.60 12.18
C ARG A 90 -0.27 -20.68 11.42
N ASP A 91 -1.18 -21.37 12.13
CA ASP A 91 -2.02 -22.49 11.63
C ASP A 91 -3.41 -22.01 11.13
N TRP A 92 -3.53 -20.72 10.84
CA TRP A 92 -4.72 -20.08 10.26
C TRP A 92 -5.96 -20.04 11.17
N GLN A 93 -5.78 -20.07 12.50
CA GLN A 93 -6.87 -19.87 13.44
C GLN A 93 -7.07 -18.38 13.77
N PRO A 94 -8.23 -17.98 14.29
CA PRO A 94 -8.44 -16.61 14.76
C PRO A 94 -7.40 -16.18 15.80
N ILE A 95 -6.95 -14.93 15.72
CA ILE A 95 -6.01 -14.32 16.64
C ILE A 95 -6.65 -13.09 17.31
N ALA A 96 -6.30 -12.84 18.57
CA ALA A 96 -6.91 -11.76 19.34
C ALA A 96 -6.35 -10.37 18.96
N ASP A 97 -5.05 -10.28 18.74
CA ASP A 97 -4.40 -9.04 18.28
C ASP A 97 -4.08 -9.18 16.79
N MET A 98 -4.86 -8.49 15.97
CA MET A 98 -4.73 -8.48 14.52
C MET A 98 -3.93 -7.28 14.01
N ARG A 99 -3.54 -6.35 14.89
CA ARG A 99 -2.89 -5.10 14.50
C ARG A 99 -1.65 -5.33 13.64
N LEU A 100 -1.50 -4.49 12.66
CA LEU A 100 -0.29 -4.41 11.84
C LEU A 100 0.85 -3.80 12.67
N SER A 101 0.55 -2.74 13.44
CA SER A 101 1.47 -2.07 14.34
C SER A 101 0.81 -1.64 15.64
N ASP A 102 1.61 -1.27 16.66
CA ASP A 102 1.10 -0.75 17.94
C ASP A 102 0.35 0.59 17.82
N LYS A 103 0.46 1.28 16.68
CA LYS A 103 -0.25 2.53 16.41
C LYS A 103 -1.65 2.30 15.88
N ASP A 104 -1.95 1.10 15.37
CA ASP A 104 -3.21 0.77 14.74
C ASP A 104 -4.29 0.42 15.77
N GLU A 105 -5.53 0.68 15.41
CA GLU A 105 -6.68 0.16 16.14
C GLU A 105 -6.84 -1.34 15.85
N ASN A 106 -7.18 -2.13 16.88
CA ASN A 106 -7.30 -3.59 16.74
C ASN A 106 -8.66 -3.96 16.15
N GLU A 107 -8.78 -3.81 14.85
CA GLU A 107 -9.99 -4.13 14.10
C GLU A 107 -9.76 -5.28 13.12
N LYS A 108 -10.85 -5.90 12.68
CA LYS A 108 -10.77 -7.12 11.85
C LYS A 108 -10.45 -6.84 10.39
N LYS A 109 -10.85 -5.68 9.88
CA LYS A 109 -10.64 -5.25 8.49
C LYS A 109 -10.08 -3.84 8.49
N THR A 110 -9.07 -3.58 7.66
CA THR A 110 -8.50 -2.24 7.50
C THR A 110 -8.42 -1.85 6.04
N MET A 111 -8.50 -0.56 5.77
CA MET A 111 -8.25 0.00 4.45
C MET A 111 -6.84 -0.39 3.97
N ASN A 112 -5.84 -0.28 4.85
CA ASN A 112 -4.44 -0.52 4.54
C ASN A 112 -4.19 -1.93 4.01
N THR A 113 -4.67 -2.97 4.71
CA THR A 113 -4.53 -4.36 4.22
C THR A 113 -5.30 -4.59 2.92
N HIS A 114 -6.50 -4.02 2.76
CA HIS A 114 -7.23 -4.15 1.49
C HIS A 114 -6.49 -3.47 0.32
N LEU A 115 -5.86 -2.32 0.54
CA LEU A 115 -5.06 -1.62 -0.47
C LEU A 115 -3.86 -2.48 -0.88
N HIS A 116 -3.16 -3.06 0.11
CA HIS A 116 -1.99 -3.89 -0.10
C HIS A 116 -2.30 -5.38 -0.37
N ILE A 117 -3.57 -5.72 -0.60
CA ILE A 117 -4.01 -6.89 -1.38
C ILE A 117 -4.33 -6.48 -2.81
N LEU A 118 -5.02 -5.35 -3.02
CA LEU A 118 -5.37 -4.85 -4.36
C LEU A 118 -4.13 -4.65 -5.25
N GLU A 119 -3.12 -3.97 -4.74
CA GLU A 119 -1.87 -3.69 -5.43
C GLU A 119 -1.15 -4.98 -5.91
N PRO A 120 -0.80 -5.94 -5.03
CA PRO A 120 -0.17 -7.18 -5.45
C PRO A 120 -1.04 -8.06 -6.35
N TYR A 121 -2.35 -8.09 -6.15
CA TYR A 121 -3.25 -8.82 -7.03
C TYR A 121 -3.27 -8.22 -8.44
N THR A 122 -3.25 -6.91 -8.53
CA THR A 122 -3.15 -6.18 -9.81
C THR A 122 -1.85 -6.54 -10.52
N ASN A 123 -0.72 -6.56 -9.80
CA ASN A 123 0.57 -6.92 -10.39
C ASN A 123 0.64 -8.40 -10.77
N LEU A 124 0.11 -9.31 -9.92
CA LEU A 124 0.05 -10.74 -10.23
C LEU A 124 -0.82 -10.99 -11.46
N TYR A 125 -1.91 -10.27 -11.65
CA TYR A 125 -2.80 -10.42 -12.81
C TYR A 125 -2.13 -10.02 -14.13
N ARG A 126 -1.08 -9.18 -14.10
CA ARG A 126 -0.29 -8.86 -15.31
C ARG A 126 0.46 -10.08 -15.87
N VAL A 127 0.87 -11.01 -14.99
CA VAL A 127 1.66 -12.20 -15.34
C VAL A 127 0.85 -13.50 -15.26
N TRP A 128 -0.32 -13.46 -14.66
CA TRP A 128 -1.20 -14.63 -14.52
C TRP A 128 -2.68 -14.24 -14.68
N LYS A 129 -3.22 -14.39 -15.88
CA LYS A 129 -4.60 -14.06 -16.24
C LYS A 129 -5.58 -15.13 -15.77
N ASP A 130 -5.84 -15.20 -14.46
CA ASP A 130 -6.79 -16.11 -13.80
C ASP A 130 -8.10 -15.40 -13.51
N GLU A 131 -9.24 -16.04 -13.79
CA GLU A 131 -10.57 -15.44 -13.63
C GLU A 131 -10.96 -15.24 -12.16
N ARG A 132 -10.47 -16.07 -11.23
CA ARG A 132 -10.69 -15.88 -9.78
C ARG A 132 -9.96 -14.63 -9.32
N LEU A 133 -8.69 -14.48 -9.73
CA LEU A 133 -7.90 -13.30 -9.41
C LEU A 133 -8.54 -12.04 -9.99
N LYS A 134 -8.98 -12.09 -11.25
CA LYS A 134 -9.73 -11.00 -11.89
C LYS A 134 -10.98 -10.62 -11.10
N ALA A 135 -11.76 -11.60 -10.68
CA ALA A 135 -12.96 -11.39 -9.89
C ALA A 135 -12.66 -10.73 -8.53
N GLN A 136 -11.56 -11.11 -7.87
CA GLN A 136 -11.18 -10.55 -6.59
C GLN A 136 -10.61 -9.13 -6.71
N ILE A 137 -9.87 -8.81 -7.77
CA ILE A 137 -9.46 -7.42 -8.04
C ILE A 137 -10.70 -6.53 -8.23
N ARG A 138 -11.67 -6.98 -9.03
CA ARG A 138 -12.94 -6.25 -9.21
C ARG A 138 -13.69 -6.09 -7.90
N ASN A 139 -13.74 -7.14 -7.08
CA ASN A 139 -14.35 -7.10 -5.76
C ASN A 139 -13.68 -6.08 -4.83
N LEU A 140 -12.35 -6.08 -4.77
CA LEU A 140 -11.57 -5.10 -3.99
C LEU A 140 -11.83 -3.67 -4.45
N VAL A 141 -11.81 -3.41 -5.76
CA VAL A 141 -12.16 -2.08 -6.29
C VAL A 141 -13.56 -1.66 -5.82
N ASN A 142 -14.56 -2.54 -5.94
CA ASN A 142 -15.92 -2.22 -5.47
C ASN A 142 -15.96 -2.01 -3.94
N LEU A 143 -15.19 -2.75 -3.14
CA LEU A 143 -15.11 -2.52 -1.69
C LEU A 143 -14.55 -1.13 -1.37
N PHE A 144 -13.55 -0.66 -2.11
CA PHE A 144 -13.06 0.71 -1.96
C PHE A 144 -14.15 1.73 -2.27
N LEU A 145 -14.90 1.54 -3.36
CA LEU A 145 -15.93 2.50 -3.79
C LEU A 145 -17.17 2.49 -2.87
N ASP A 146 -17.57 1.32 -2.34
CA ASP A 146 -18.86 1.13 -1.70
C ASP A 146 -18.78 1.08 -0.16
N LYS A 147 -17.61 0.74 0.42
CA LYS A 147 -17.44 0.49 1.87
C LYS A 147 -16.35 1.34 2.51
N ILE A 148 -15.21 1.49 1.84
CA ILE A 148 -14.04 2.15 2.41
C ILE A 148 -14.09 3.66 2.19
N LEU A 149 -14.51 4.11 1.01
CA LEU A 149 -14.67 5.52 0.71
C LEU A 149 -15.82 6.14 1.50
N ASP A 150 -15.56 7.21 2.23
CA ASP A 150 -16.59 8.08 2.77
C ASP A 150 -17.16 8.97 1.65
N ALA A 151 -18.43 8.78 1.33
CA ALA A 151 -19.07 9.45 0.20
C ALA A 151 -19.29 10.97 0.42
N GLU A 152 -19.25 11.45 1.67
CA GLU A 152 -19.43 12.87 1.99
C GLU A 152 -18.11 13.63 1.92
N THR A 153 -17.04 13.06 2.46
CA THR A 153 -15.74 13.70 2.57
C THR A 153 -14.77 13.31 1.46
N CYS A 154 -15.02 12.18 0.79
CA CYS A 154 -14.12 11.55 -0.18
C CYS A 154 -12.77 11.10 0.40
N HIS A 155 -12.62 11.04 1.73
CA HIS A 155 -11.53 10.37 2.40
C HIS A 155 -11.80 8.88 2.57
N LEU A 156 -10.75 8.09 2.78
CA LEU A 156 -10.88 6.68 3.09
C LEU A 156 -11.02 6.46 4.60
N ASN A 157 -12.03 5.69 5.01
CA ASN A 157 -12.12 5.17 6.36
C ASN A 157 -11.08 4.08 6.58
N LEU A 158 -10.40 4.06 7.73
CA LEU A 158 -9.21 3.24 7.92
C LEU A 158 -9.45 1.88 8.59
N PHE A 159 -10.36 1.82 9.57
CA PHE A 159 -10.54 0.67 10.45
C PHE A 159 -12.00 0.27 10.54
N PHE A 160 -12.27 -1.04 10.45
CA PHE A 160 -13.63 -1.55 10.42
C PHE A 160 -13.79 -2.80 11.27
N GLU A 161 -14.94 -2.95 11.91
CA GLU A 161 -15.41 -4.24 12.38
C GLU A 161 -15.60 -5.21 11.19
N ASP A 162 -15.91 -6.46 11.47
CA ASP A 162 -16.10 -7.46 10.43
C ASP A 162 -17.29 -7.17 9.49
N ASP A 163 -18.28 -6.40 9.94
CA ASP A 163 -19.46 -5.98 9.17
C ASP A 163 -19.31 -4.63 8.44
N TRP A 164 -18.09 -4.08 8.39
CA TRP A 164 -17.74 -2.79 7.81
C TRP A 164 -18.21 -1.56 8.62
N THR A 165 -18.58 -1.73 9.87
CA THR A 165 -18.85 -0.60 10.76
C THR A 165 -17.53 0.14 11.05
N ASN A 166 -17.48 1.42 10.69
CA ASN A 166 -16.38 2.32 11.05
C ASN A 166 -16.71 3.05 12.36
N LYS A 167 -15.79 3.03 13.32
CA LYS A 167 -15.91 3.72 14.61
C LYS A 167 -14.97 4.91 14.77
N TYR A 168 -14.08 5.11 13.82
CA TYR A 168 -12.95 6.03 13.94
C TYR A 168 -13.01 7.10 12.86
N ARG A 169 -12.76 8.34 13.24
CA ARG A 169 -12.69 9.47 12.33
C ARG A 169 -11.22 9.92 12.21
N ILE A 170 -10.47 9.15 11.41
CA ILE A 170 -9.06 9.39 11.14
C ILE A 170 -8.90 9.56 9.63
N VAL A 171 -8.24 10.62 9.21
CA VAL A 171 -7.88 10.88 7.82
C VAL A 171 -6.39 10.65 7.67
N SER A 172 -6.00 9.83 6.72
CA SER A 172 -4.60 9.61 6.33
C SER A 172 -4.39 10.10 4.90
N TYR A 173 -3.87 11.31 4.77
CA TYR A 173 -3.71 11.98 3.48
C TYR A 173 -2.79 11.19 2.53
N GLY A 174 -1.75 10.55 3.09
CA GLY A 174 -0.86 9.68 2.34
C GLY A 174 -1.57 8.49 1.73
N HIS A 175 -2.45 7.82 2.48
CA HIS A 175 -3.23 6.69 1.97
C HIS A 175 -4.31 7.12 0.96
N ASP A 176 -4.93 8.28 1.16
CA ASP A 176 -5.89 8.80 0.18
C ASP A 176 -5.22 8.99 -1.18
N ILE A 177 -4.09 9.71 -1.22
CA ILE A 177 -3.40 9.94 -2.50
C ILE A 177 -2.82 8.65 -3.07
N GLU A 178 -2.31 7.72 -2.25
CA GLU A 178 -1.84 6.41 -2.69
C GLU A 178 -2.97 5.58 -3.30
N ALA A 179 -4.08 5.45 -2.60
CA ALA A 179 -5.22 4.70 -3.09
C ALA A 179 -5.80 5.28 -4.38
N SER A 180 -5.77 6.60 -4.57
CA SER A 180 -6.27 7.23 -5.78
C SER A 180 -5.61 6.68 -7.05
N TRP A 181 -4.32 6.43 -7.04
CA TRP A 181 -3.63 5.90 -8.20
C TRP A 181 -3.58 4.36 -8.25
N LEU A 182 -3.53 3.67 -7.09
CA LEU A 182 -3.55 2.20 -7.06
C LEU A 182 -4.90 1.62 -7.50
N ILE A 183 -6.02 2.23 -7.07
CA ILE A 183 -7.37 1.83 -7.52
C ILE A 183 -7.53 2.09 -9.02
N HIS A 184 -7.02 3.22 -9.51
CA HIS A 184 -7.02 3.54 -10.94
C HIS A 184 -6.23 2.50 -11.74
N GLU A 185 -5.03 2.16 -11.30
CA GLU A 185 -4.19 1.16 -11.94
C GLU A 185 -4.87 -0.22 -11.98
N ALA A 186 -5.53 -0.63 -10.91
CA ALA A 186 -6.30 -1.86 -10.87
C ALA A 186 -7.44 -1.86 -11.90
N ALA A 187 -8.18 -0.76 -12.01
CA ALA A 187 -9.25 -0.62 -13.00
C ALA A 187 -8.73 -0.65 -14.44
N LEU A 188 -7.58 0.00 -14.70
CA LEU A 188 -6.92 -0.04 -16.02
C LEU A 188 -6.50 -1.46 -16.40
N VAL A 189 -5.93 -2.22 -15.46
CA VAL A 189 -5.45 -3.59 -15.70
C VAL A 189 -6.60 -4.60 -15.88
N LEU A 190 -7.77 -4.33 -15.31
CA LEU A 190 -8.98 -5.14 -15.52
C LEU A 190 -9.57 -4.96 -16.91
N GLU A 191 -9.34 -3.83 -17.58
CA GLU A 191 -9.87 -3.50 -18.91
C GLU A 191 -11.41 -3.55 -18.97
N GLU A 192 -12.09 -3.14 -17.88
CA GLU A 192 -13.55 -3.10 -17.77
C GLU A 192 -14.05 -1.65 -17.84
N GLU A 193 -14.56 -1.26 -19.02
CA GLU A 193 -14.88 0.13 -19.32
C GLU A 193 -15.85 0.81 -18.32
N ASP A 194 -16.91 0.09 -17.90
CA ASP A 194 -17.89 0.64 -16.97
C ASP A 194 -17.32 0.82 -15.56
N LEU A 195 -16.46 -0.11 -15.11
CA LEU A 195 -15.76 -0.01 -13.83
C LEU A 195 -14.74 1.12 -13.89
N LEU A 196 -13.97 1.21 -14.96
CA LEU A 196 -12.98 2.27 -15.14
C LEU A 196 -13.62 3.65 -15.06
N LYS A 197 -14.75 3.89 -15.76
CA LYS A 197 -15.47 5.17 -15.70
C LYS A 197 -15.93 5.54 -14.28
N LYS A 198 -16.39 4.56 -13.50
CA LYS A 198 -16.76 4.79 -12.09
C LYS A 198 -15.55 5.16 -11.24
N VAL A 199 -14.46 4.42 -11.41
CA VAL A 199 -13.20 4.67 -10.71
C VAL A 199 -12.66 6.05 -11.05
N GLU A 200 -12.53 6.41 -12.32
CA GLU A 200 -12.04 7.72 -12.77
C GLU A 200 -12.81 8.90 -12.17
N ALA A 201 -14.14 8.77 -12.03
CA ALA A 201 -14.96 9.80 -11.41
C ALA A 201 -14.71 9.99 -9.91
N LEU A 202 -14.20 8.98 -9.22
CA LEU A 202 -14.01 8.99 -7.76
C LEU A 202 -12.56 9.25 -7.37
N ILE A 203 -11.58 8.70 -8.08
CA ILE A 203 -10.17 8.88 -7.72
C ILE A 203 -9.72 10.34 -7.79
N VAL A 204 -10.29 11.13 -8.69
CA VAL A 204 -10.05 12.58 -8.74
C VAL A 204 -10.49 13.24 -7.43
N LYS A 205 -11.67 12.87 -6.91
CA LYS A 205 -12.20 13.40 -5.66
C LYS A 205 -11.39 12.94 -4.44
N ILE A 206 -10.94 11.68 -4.44
CA ILE A 206 -10.07 11.16 -3.37
C ILE A 206 -8.75 11.95 -3.34
N ALA A 207 -8.15 12.20 -4.51
CA ALA A 207 -6.93 12.98 -4.60
C ALA A 207 -7.16 14.46 -4.22
N GLU A 208 -8.31 15.05 -4.57
CA GLU A 208 -8.69 16.41 -4.12
C GLU A 208 -8.90 16.47 -2.60
N ALA A 209 -9.46 15.41 -1.99
CA ALA A 209 -9.57 15.31 -0.53
C ALA A 209 -8.19 15.18 0.13
N ALA A 210 -7.28 14.39 -0.43
CA ALA A 210 -5.90 14.30 0.05
C ALA A 210 -5.17 15.65 0.03
N ASP A 211 -5.53 16.56 -0.88
CA ASP A 211 -4.96 17.89 -0.97
C ASP A 211 -5.21 18.77 0.27
N GLU A 212 -6.18 18.43 1.12
CA GLU A 212 -6.36 19.08 2.41
C GLU A 212 -5.11 18.96 3.31
N GLY A 213 -4.30 17.93 3.09
CA GLY A 213 -3.03 17.72 3.76
C GLY A 213 -1.82 18.45 3.14
N LEU A 214 -1.99 19.15 2.01
CA LEU A 214 -0.88 19.81 1.33
C LEU A 214 -0.45 21.11 2.01
N ASN A 215 0.87 21.27 2.14
CA ASN A 215 1.52 22.54 2.48
C ASN A 215 1.84 23.35 1.21
N PRO A 216 2.06 24.66 1.33
CA PRO A 216 2.42 25.53 0.20
C PRO A 216 3.72 25.13 -0.53
N ASP A 217 4.62 24.38 0.11
CA ASP A 217 5.87 23.90 -0.48
C ASP A 217 5.70 22.52 -1.17
N GLY A 218 4.47 22.06 -1.30
CA GLY A 218 4.13 20.78 -1.93
C GLY A 218 4.27 19.55 -1.05
N SER A 219 4.80 19.70 0.18
CA SER A 219 4.81 18.59 1.13
C SER A 219 3.42 18.28 1.66
N MET A 220 3.18 17.02 2.06
CA MET A 220 1.89 16.55 2.58
C MET A 220 2.06 16.09 4.03
N ILE A 221 1.19 16.56 4.93
CA ILE A 221 1.16 16.15 6.34
C ILE A 221 0.64 14.72 6.49
N TYR A 222 0.88 14.12 7.67
CA TYR A 222 0.63 12.70 7.88
C TYR A 222 -0.86 12.39 8.08
N GLU A 223 -1.44 12.77 9.21
CA GLU A 223 -2.79 12.32 9.61
C GLU A 223 -3.57 13.39 10.38
N ASN A 224 -4.90 13.26 10.31
CA ASN A 224 -5.84 14.06 11.10
C ASN A 224 -6.76 13.16 11.92
N PHE A 225 -6.59 13.18 13.23
CA PHE A 225 -7.43 12.47 14.20
C PHE A 225 -8.60 13.37 14.62
N ILE A 226 -9.69 13.36 13.84
CA ILE A 226 -10.82 14.27 13.98
C ILE A 226 -11.45 14.18 15.36
N ASP A 227 -11.70 12.97 15.86
CA ASP A 227 -12.31 12.75 17.18
C ASP A 227 -11.41 13.20 18.35
N LYS A 228 -10.08 13.17 18.14
CA LYS A 228 -9.07 13.60 19.10
C LYS A 228 -8.70 15.09 18.94
N GLN A 229 -9.26 15.79 17.94
CA GLN A 229 -8.91 17.17 17.54
C GLN A 229 -7.38 17.36 17.43
N LYS A 230 -6.69 16.35 16.89
CA LYS A 230 -5.23 16.32 16.76
C LYS A 230 -4.85 16.13 15.31
N VAL A 231 -4.01 17.02 14.79
CA VAL A 231 -3.40 16.88 13.47
C VAL A 231 -1.94 16.50 13.64
N ASP A 232 -1.53 15.40 13.07
CA ASP A 232 -0.13 15.02 12.94
C ASP A 232 0.44 15.66 11.69
N ARG A 233 1.32 16.63 11.88
CA ARG A 233 1.92 17.42 10.80
C ARG A 233 3.33 16.96 10.41
N GLU A 234 3.72 15.80 10.87
CA GLU A 234 4.98 15.17 10.48
C GLU A 234 4.98 14.83 8.98
N LEU A 235 6.11 15.03 8.32
CA LEU A 235 6.24 14.89 6.86
C LEU A 235 6.98 13.59 6.56
N HIS A 236 6.24 12.47 6.57
CA HIS A 236 6.78 11.13 6.37
C HIS A 236 7.24 10.88 4.94
N TRP A 237 8.33 10.14 4.75
CA TRP A 237 8.95 9.83 3.45
C TRP A 237 7.98 9.19 2.46
N TRP A 238 7.18 8.24 2.94
CA TRP A 238 6.28 7.48 2.09
C TRP A 238 5.11 8.34 1.60
N VAL A 239 4.59 9.20 2.45
CA VAL A 239 3.53 10.15 2.09
C VAL A 239 3.99 11.06 0.94
N GLN A 240 5.23 11.55 1.00
CA GLN A 240 5.78 12.40 -0.07
C GLN A 240 5.98 11.62 -1.37
N ALA A 241 6.42 10.36 -1.29
CA ALA A 241 6.57 9.52 -2.46
C ALA A 241 5.22 9.27 -3.15
N GLU A 242 4.18 8.91 -2.38
CA GLU A 242 2.84 8.67 -2.90
C GLU A 242 2.18 9.95 -3.43
N ASN A 243 2.42 11.08 -2.78
CA ASN A 243 1.98 12.40 -3.23
C ASN A 243 2.50 12.72 -4.65
N VAL A 244 3.77 12.44 -4.94
CA VAL A 244 4.32 12.61 -6.30
C VAL A 244 3.62 11.70 -7.30
N VAL A 245 3.48 10.40 -7.01
CA VAL A 245 2.91 9.43 -7.96
C VAL A 245 1.43 9.71 -8.23
N GLY A 246 0.64 9.97 -7.17
CA GLY A 246 -0.79 10.26 -7.32
C GLY A 246 -1.05 11.50 -8.16
N HIS A 247 -0.32 12.59 -7.92
CA HIS A 247 -0.47 13.80 -8.72
C HIS A 247 0.03 13.63 -10.17
N VAL A 248 1.10 12.87 -10.39
CA VAL A 248 1.53 12.52 -11.76
C VAL A 248 0.47 11.67 -12.45
N ASN A 249 -0.19 10.76 -11.75
CA ASN A 249 -1.30 9.99 -12.30
C ASN A 249 -2.45 10.88 -12.79
N LEU A 250 -2.84 11.89 -12.00
CA LEU A 250 -3.87 12.87 -12.42
C LEU A 250 -3.44 13.66 -13.65
N TYR A 251 -2.19 14.09 -13.71
CA TYR A 251 -1.70 14.79 -14.91
C TYR A 251 -1.74 13.92 -16.15
N GLN A 252 -1.29 12.67 -16.06
CA GLN A 252 -1.19 11.81 -17.23
C GLN A 252 -2.53 11.36 -17.79
N HIS A 253 -3.48 11.04 -16.92
CA HIS A 253 -4.76 10.47 -17.34
C HIS A 253 -5.87 11.51 -17.52
N PHE A 254 -5.79 12.64 -16.80
CA PHE A 254 -6.83 13.69 -16.86
C PHE A 254 -6.32 15.03 -17.38
N GLY A 255 -5.03 15.16 -17.69
CA GLY A 255 -4.45 16.39 -18.21
C GLY A 255 -4.36 17.52 -17.17
N ASP A 256 -4.45 17.20 -15.87
CA ASP A 256 -4.41 18.18 -14.79
C ASP A 256 -3.01 18.76 -14.60
N ARG A 257 -2.77 19.94 -15.15
CA ARG A 257 -1.49 20.65 -15.03
C ARG A 257 -1.21 21.12 -13.62
N LYS A 258 -2.24 21.41 -12.81
CA LYS A 258 -2.03 21.80 -11.41
C LYS A 258 -1.54 20.63 -10.58
N ALA A 259 -2.03 19.42 -10.87
CA ALA A 259 -1.50 18.21 -10.25
C ALA A 259 -0.01 18.03 -10.59
N LEU A 260 0.41 18.24 -11.84
CA LEU A 260 1.83 18.20 -12.17
C LEU A 260 2.66 19.24 -11.40
N GLU A 261 2.15 20.47 -11.23
CA GLU A 261 2.81 21.51 -10.44
C GLU A 261 2.99 21.08 -8.98
N LYS A 262 1.95 20.46 -8.37
CA LYS A 262 2.03 19.90 -7.01
C LYS A 262 3.07 18.78 -6.90
N ALA A 263 3.09 17.85 -7.87
CA ALA A 263 4.08 16.78 -7.92
C ALA A 263 5.52 17.34 -8.00
N LEU A 264 5.74 18.36 -8.82
CA LEU A 264 7.05 19.01 -8.97
C LEU A 264 7.47 19.74 -7.70
N LEU A 265 6.57 20.47 -7.02
CA LEU A 265 6.84 21.11 -5.73
C LEU A 265 7.19 20.07 -4.66
N CYS A 266 6.44 18.96 -4.59
CA CYS A 266 6.75 17.87 -3.67
C CYS A 266 8.10 17.22 -3.99
N TRP A 267 8.43 17.02 -5.25
CA TRP A 267 9.73 16.50 -5.67
C TRP A 267 10.89 17.44 -5.27
N ASP A 268 10.70 18.76 -5.42
CA ASP A 268 11.69 19.73 -4.95
C ASP A 268 11.86 19.69 -3.42
N PHE A 269 10.74 19.56 -2.68
CA PHE A 269 10.78 19.34 -1.23
C PHE A 269 11.56 18.07 -0.86
N ILE A 270 11.26 16.93 -1.50
CA ILE A 270 11.96 15.67 -1.28
C ILE A 270 13.46 15.85 -1.50
N ARG A 271 13.82 16.37 -2.66
CA ARG A 271 15.21 16.51 -3.09
C ARG A 271 16.02 17.44 -2.19
N GLU A 272 15.41 18.54 -1.71
CA GLU A 272 16.12 19.55 -0.94
C GLU A 272 16.13 19.29 0.56
N LYS A 273 15.10 18.60 1.10
CA LYS A 273 14.92 18.47 2.55
C LYS A 273 14.88 17.04 3.05
N LEU A 274 14.28 16.13 2.30
CA LEU A 274 14.03 14.76 2.78
C LEU A 274 15.18 13.80 2.45
N VAL A 275 15.87 14.00 1.34
CA VAL A 275 17.04 13.20 0.95
C VAL A 275 18.24 13.56 1.81
N ASP A 276 18.83 12.57 2.48
CA ASP A 276 20.11 12.76 3.18
C ASP A 276 21.27 12.79 2.17
N LYS A 277 21.72 13.98 1.83
CA LYS A 277 22.78 14.19 0.83
C LYS A 277 24.17 13.77 1.31
N GLU A 278 24.36 13.58 2.62
CA GLU A 278 25.65 13.19 3.18
C GLU A 278 25.80 11.65 3.29
N LYS A 279 24.76 10.98 3.78
CA LYS A 279 24.81 9.54 4.09
C LYS A 279 23.94 8.68 3.18
N GLY A 280 23.24 9.32 2.23
CA GLY A 280 22.31 8.63 1.34
C GLY A 280 21.00 8.24 2.02
N GLU A 281 20.07 7.71 1.21
CA GLU A 281 18.69 7.39 1.61
C GLU A 281 17.88 8.65 2.00
N TRP A 282 16.57 8.51 2.14
CA TRP A 282 15.72 9.57 2.66
C TRP A 282 15.62 9.46 4.17
N HIS A 283 15.48 10.59 4.87
CA HIS A 283 15.10 10.58 6.27
C HIS A 283 13.74 9.91 6.46
N TRP A 284 13.45 9.41 7.66
CA TRP A 284 12.13 8.87 8.00
C TRP A 284 11.05 9.94 7.81
N SER A 285 11.28 11.11 8.35
CA SER A 285 10.36 12.25 8.26
C SER A 285 11.06 13.55 8.64
N LEU A 286 10.36 14.64 8.41
CA LEU A 286 10.65 15.93 9.05
C LEU A 286 9.50 16.30 9.98
N TYR A 287 9.82 16.86 11.13
CA TYR A 287 8.82 17.46 12.00
C TYR A 287 8.20 18.73 11.37
N ALA A 288 7.07 19.19 11.93
CA ALA A 288 6.34 20.35 11.43
C ALA A 288 7.18 21.66 11.37
N ASP A 289 8.23 21.76 12.17
CA ASP A 289 9.17 22.87 12.17
C ASP A 289 10.30 22.74 11.11
N GLY A 290 10.26 21.66 10.33
CA GLY A 290 11.24 21.36 9.28
C GLY A 290 12.52 20.67 9.80
N THR A 291 12.63 20.34 11.07
CA THR A 291 13.76 19.61 11.61
C THR A 291 13.65 18.12 11.27
N VAL A 292 14.80 17.47 11.03
CA VAL A 292 14.84 16.04 10.69
C VAL A 292 14.52 15.19 11.90
N ASN A 293 13.62 14.21 11.73
CA ASN A 293 13.41 13.16 12.70
C ASN A 293 14.63 12.24 12.75
N THR A 294 15.35 12.28 13.85
CA THR A 294 16.54 11.44 14.09
C THR A 294 16.27 10.30 15.06
N LYS A 295 15.02 10.11 15.50
CA LYS A 295 14.63 9.06 16.43
C LYS A 295 14.34 7.74 15.70
N ASP A 296 13.80 7.86 14.48
CA ASP A 296 13.45 6.72 13.66
C ASP A 296 14.55 6.43 12.64
N ASP A 297 14.77 5.15 12.37
CA ASP A 297 15.81 4.68 11.47
C ASP A 297 15.48 4.98 10.01
N LYS A 298 16.50 5.33 9.22
CA LYS A 298 16.37 5.50 7.76
C LYS A 298 16.14 4.17 7.02
N ALA A 299 16.48 3.07 7.65
CA ALA A 299 16.16 1.72 7.18
C ALA A 299 15.90 0.84 8.40
N GLY A 300 14.76 0.16 8.43
CA GLY A 300 14.33 -0.62 9.58
C GLY A 300 13.09 -1.44 9.25
N PHE A 301 12.38 -1.87 10.27
CA PHE A 301 11.23 -2.76 10.13
C PHE A 301 10.17 -2.24 9.15
N TRP A 302 9.83 -0.93 9.25
CA TRP A 302 8.82 -0.29 8.42
C TRP A 302 9.37 0.46 7.22
N LYS A 303 10.66 0.79 7.19
CA LYS A 303 11.25 1.58 6.13
C LYS A 303 12.29 0.80 5.36
N CYS A 304 11.97 0.52 4.14
CA CYS A 304 12.86 0.00 3.10
C CYS A 304 12.65 0.85 1.82
N PRO A 305 13.41 0.64 0.75
CA PRO A 305 13.25 1.41 -0.49
C PRO A 305 12.00 1.00 -1.30
N TYR A 306 10.87 0.73 -0.65
CA TYR A 306 9.61 0.41 -1.31
C TYR A 306 8.95 1.67 -1.88
N HIS A 307 8.41 2.58 -1.05
CA HIS A 307 7.71 3.77 -1.54
C HIS A 307 8.60 4.70 -2.39
N ASN A 308 9.77 5.06 -1.89
CA ASN A 308 10.68 5.94 -2.61
C ASN A 308 11.28 5.28 -3.87
N GLY A 309 11.62 3.99 -3.80
CA GLY A 309 12.08 3.23 -4.96
C GLY A 309 10.99 3.04 -6.00
N ARG A 310 9.78 2.67 -5.58
CA ARG A 310 8.60 2.55 -6.46
C ARG A 310 8.27 3.88 -7.13
N MET A 311 8.22 4.99 -6.37
CA MET A 311 8.03 6.31 -6.96
C MET A 311 9.02 6.59 -8.07
N CYS A 312 10.31 6.36 -7.85
CA CYS A 312 11.33 6.60 -8.88
C CYS A 312 11.11 5.72 -10.11
N MET A 313 10.78 4.44 -9.92
CA MET A 313 10.48 3.51 -11.03
C MET A 313 9.22 3.92 -11.79
N GLU A 314 8.13 4.23 -11.07
CA GLU A 314 6.89 4.71 -11.67
C GLU A 314 7.11 5.96 -12.53
N ILE A 315 7.83 6.96 -12.02
CA ILE A 315 8.12 8.19 -12.78
C ILE A 315 8.95 7.89 -14.02
N LEU A 316 9.99 7.06 -13.93
CA LEU A 316 10.79 6.65 -15.08
C LEU A 316 9.95 5.90 -16.11
N GLU A 317 9.15 4.93 -15.70
CA GLU A 317 8.30 4.18 -16.60
C GLU A 317 7.24 5.04 -17.30
N ARG A 318 6.66 6.00 -16.59
CA ARG A 318 5.61 6.88 -17.10
C ARG A 318 6.11 7.95 -18.08
N PHE A 319 7.36 8.41 -17.95
CA PHE A 319 7.91 9.49 -18.79
C PHE A 319 8.99 9.06 -19.76
N CYS A 320 9.60 7.86 -19.62
CA CYS A 320 10.69 7.40 -20.46
C CYS A 320 10.29 6.29 -21.44
N ARG A 321 9.00 6.01 -21.61
CA ARG A 321 8.47 5.09 -22.64
C ARG A 321 8.25 5.75 -23.97
#